data_603517e7236ffaa025a292be4b4763f3
#
_entry.id   603517e7236ffaa025a292be4b4763f3
#
_cell.length_a   1.000
_cell.length_b   1.000
_cell.length_c   1.000
_cell.angle_alpha   90.00
_cell.angle_beta   90.00
_cell.angle_gamma   90.00
#
_symmetry.space_group_name_H-M   'P 1'
#
loop_
_entity.id
_entity.type
_entity.pdbx_description
1 polymer ?
#
loop_
_entity_poly.entity_id
_entity_poly.type
_entity_poly.pdbx_seq_one_letter_code
_entity_poly.pdbx_strand_id
1 'polypeptide(L)'
;MTDTTERLPRALPPGTSPPERIEIDEFVLRRYAPDDDEQLHEAIAESYAEIHQWMPWCVDPVKIEDRRDFIERAALDWATGAAFNYGIFAADLRQIGAVSLMDRIGPGGLEIGYWLRTDATGHGVMTRAVTRLTELGLGLPGITRIEIHCDEANLRSAAVPERLGYRLDRVEDDQAQAPGDSGRTMCWITP
;
A
#
# COMPACT_ATOMS: atom_id res chain seq x y z
N MET A 1 -11.14 -13.39 -26.43
CA MET A 1 -10.86 -14.25 -25.28
C MET A 1 -11.02 -13.33 -24.07
N THR A 2 -12.13 -13.47 -23.37
CA THR A 2 -12.43 -12.70 -22.16
C THR A 2 -11.57 -13.24 -21.03
N ASP A 3 -10.56 -12.47 -20.64
CA ASP A 3 -9.82 -12.71 -19.40
C ASP A 3 -10.76 -12.46 -18.22
N THR A 4 -11.42 -13.52 -17.78
CA THR A 4 -12.21 -13.52 -16.57
C THR A 4 -11.26 -13.91 -15.44
N THR A 5 -10.41 -12.99 -15.03
CA THR A 5 -9.73 -13.14 -13.75
C THR A 5 -10.82 -13.11 -12.67
N GLU A 6 -11.22 -14.30 -12.23
CA GLU A 6 -12.26 -14.49 -11.23
C GLU A 6 -11.84 -13.77 -9.94
N ARG A 7 -12.48 -12.62 -9.67
CA ARG A 7 -12.19 -11.85 -8.47
C ARG A 7 -12.51 -12.70 -7.24
N LEU A 8 -11.54 -12.88 -6.36
CA LEU A 8 -11.75 -13.57 -5.10
C LEU A 8 -12.88 -12.90 -4.30
N PRO A 9 -13.67 -13.68 -3.54
CA PRO A 9 -14.68 -13.13 -2.65
C PRO A 9 -14.05 -12.13 -1.67
N ARG A 10 -14.78 -11.06 -1.37
CA ARG A 10 -14.35 -10.04 -0.40
C ARG A 10 -14.26 -10.62 1.01
N ALA A 11 -13.26 -10.18 1.76
CA ALA A 11 -13.08 -10.54 3.16
C ALA A 11 -13.98 -9.70 4.08
N LEU A 12 -14.18 -8.42 3.72
CA LEU A 12 -14.92 -7.48 4.55
C LEU A 12 -16.43 -7.50 4.26
N PRO A 13 -17.27 -7.48 5.31
CA PRO A 13 -18.71 -7.20 5.17
C PRO A 13 -18.96 -5.83 4.54
N PRO A 14 -20.03 -5.66 3.74
CA PRO A 14 -20.40 -4.36 3.18
C PRO A 14 -20.54 -3.27 4.26
N GLY A 15 -20.01 -2.08 3.97
CA GLY A 15 -20.06 -0.93 4.89
C GLY A 15 -19.01 -0.95 6.01
N THR A 16 -18.14 -1.95 6.04
CA THR A 16 -17.00 -1.97 6.96
C THR A 16 -15.87 -1.08 6.43
N SER A 17 -15.35 -0.19 7.26
CA SER A 17 -14.18 0.64 6.94
C SER A 17 -13.36 0.93 8.20
N PRO A 18 -12.03 1.06 8.07
CA PRO A 18 -11.19 1.60 9.14
C PRO A 18 -11.39 3.12 9.27
N PRO A 19 -10.80 3.77 10.32
CA PRO A 19 -10.83 5.23 10.45
C PRO A 19 -10.20 5.94 9.24
N GLU A 20 -10.81 7.05 8.77
CA GLU A 20 -10.29 7.83 7.63
C GLU A 20 -9.00 8.61 7.96
N ARG A 21 -8.69 8.78 9.26
CA ARG A 21 -7.53 9.50 9.78
C ARG A 21 -6.95 8.78 10.99
N ILE A 22 -5.63 8.61 11.01
CA ILE A 22 -4.88 7.90 12.03
C ILE A 22 -3.63 8.71 12.37
N GLU A 23 -3.55 9.22 13.59
CA GLU A 23 -2.37 9.93 14.09
C GLU A 23 -1.31 8.91 14.51
N ILE A 24 -0.05 9.14 14.12
CA ILE A 24 1.10 8.32 14.49
C ILE A 24 2.28 9.24 14.81
N ASP A 25 2.51 9.52 16.07
CA ASP A 25 3.60 10.39 16.56
C ASP A 25 3.67 11.72 15.74
N GLU A 26 4.72 11.89 14.92
CA GLU A 26 4.98 13.09 14.13
C GLU A 26 4.37 13.07 12.71
N PHE A 27 3.61 12.04 12.34
CA PHE A 27 2.95 11.97 11.04
C PHE A 27 1.52 11.45 11.14
N VAL A 28 0.76 11.61 10.08
CA VAL A 28 -0.62 11.16 10.00
C VAL A 28 -0.84 10.31 8.75
N LEU A 29 -1.60 9.23 8.90
CA LEU A 29 -2.22 8.54 7.78
C LEU A 29 -3.61 9.13 7.59
N ARG A 30 -3.93 9.59 6.40
CA ARG A 30 -5.29 10.04 6.11
C ARG A 30 -5.72 9.66 4.70
N ARG A 31 -7.02 9.48 4.55
CA ARG A 31 -7.66 9.33 3.25
C ARG A 31 -7.31 10.53 2.36
N TYR A 32 -7.14 10.29 1.07
CA TYR A 32 -6.90 11.34 0.09
C TYR A 32 -8.08 12.28 -0.04
N ALA A 33 -7.80 13.58 -0.10
CA ALA A 33 -8.72 14.63 -0.51
C ALA A 33 -8.56 14.93 -2.01
N PRO A 34 -9.57 15.48 -2.68
CA PRO A 34 -9.49 15.77 -4.13
C PRO A 34 -8.34 16.70 -4.53
N ASP A 35 -7.88 17.55 -3.64
CA ASP A 35 -6.82 18.54 -3.83
C ASP A 35 -5.41 18.05 -3.40
N ASP A 36 -5.25 16.77 -3.13
CA ASP A 36 -3.93 16.19 -2.82
C ASP A 36 -3.10 15.83 -4.07
N ASP A 37 -3.62 16.05 -5.28
CA ASP A 37 -2.99 15.63 -6.53
C ASP A 37 -1.60 16.26 -6.75
N GLU A 38 -1.44 17.53 -6.42
CA GLU A 38 -0.15 18.24 -6.55
C GLU A 38 0.90 17.65 -5.59
N GLN A 39 0.54 17.45 -4.31
CA GLN A 39 1.45 16.88 -3.32
C GLN A 39 1.82 15.43 -3.63
N LEU A 40 0.85 14.63 -4.09
CA LEU A 40 1.08 13.27 -4.51
C LEU A 40 2.00 13.21 -5.74
N HIS A 41 1.78 14.11 -6.70
CA HIS A 41 2.62 14.22 -7.89
C HIS A 41 4.06 14.59 -7.52
N GLU A 42 4.26 15.61 -6.69
CA GLU A 42 5.58 16.04 -6.21
C GLU A 42 6.30 14.91 -5.48
N ALA A 43 5.62 14.23 -4.54
CA ALA A 43 6.20 13.14 -3.77
C ALA A 43 6.70 11.99 -4.65
N ILE A 44 5.96 11.66 -5.71
CA ILE A 44 6.34 10.60 -6.65
C ILE A 44 7.45 11.08 -7.59
N ALA A 45 7.35 12.29 -8.13
CA ALA A 45 8.33 12.83 -9.07
C ALA A 45 9.73 12.95 -8.44
N GLU A 46 9.80 13.44 -7.19
CA GLU A 46 11.08 13.56 -6.47
C GLU A 46 11.70 12.21 -6.05
N SER A 47 10.90 11.15 -6.03
CA SER A 47 11.35 9.79 -5.66
C SER A 47 11.20 8.80 -6.83
N TYR A 48 11.10 9.32 -8.05
CA TYR A 48 10.78 8.54 -9.24
C TYR A 48 11.68 7.32 -9.40
N ALA A 49 12.99 7.48 -9.29
CA ALA A 49 13.95 6.40 -9.56
C ALA A 49 13.73 5.18 -8.66
N GLU A 50 13.47 5.41 -7.37
CA GLU A 50 13.24 4.35 -6.39
C GLU A 50 11.85 3.75 -6.51
N ILE A 51 10.81 4.58 -6.76
CA ILE A 51 9.45 4.11 -6.87
C ILE A 51 9.25 3.34 -8.17
N HIS A 52 9.73 3.87 -9.30
CA HIS A 52 9.64 3.23 -10.61
C HIS A 52 10.27 1.84 -10.64
N GLN A 53 11.34 1.64 -9.90
CA GLN A 53 12.03 0.35 -9.84
C GLN A 53 11.13 -0.80 -9.36
N TRP A 54 10.13 -0.51 -8.50
CA TRP A 54 9.32 -1.53 -7.83
C TRP A 54 7.81 -1.37 -8.04
N MET A 55 7.38 -0.26 -8.63
CA MET A 55 5.96 0.05 -8.79
C MET A 55 5.60 0.17 -10.27
N PRO A 56 4.90 -0.81 -10.85
CA PRO A 56 4.60 -0.83 -12.30
C PRO A 56 3.71 0.34 -12.75
N TRP A 57 2.96 0.96 -11.83
CA TRP A 57 2.15 2.15 -12.11
C TRP A 57 2.97 3.46 -12.18
N CYS A 58 4.22 3.45 -11.71
CA CYS A 58 5.10 4.63 -11.72
C CYS A 58 5.92 4.65 -13.01
N VAL A 59 5.36 5.19 -14.07
CA VAL A 59 5.98 5.25 -15.40
C VAL A 59 6.46 6.66 -15.76
N ASP A 60 7.41 6.77 -16.69
CA ASP A 60 7.91 8.04 -17.21
C ASP A 60 7.14 8.43 -18.50
N PRO A 61 6.72 9.69 -18.65
CA PRO A 61 6.79 10.78 -17.67
C PRO A 61 5.74 10.63 -16.56
N VAL A 62 6.08 11.08 -15.34
CA VAL A 62 5.11 11.17 -14.24
C VAL A 62 4.12 12.29 -14.55
N LYS A 63 2.83 11.97 -14.70
CA LYS A 63 1.79 12.93 -15.06
C LYS A 63 0.87 13.21 -13.88
N ILE A 64 0.48 14.47 -13.74
CA ILE A 64 -0.45 14.86 -12.67
C ILE A 64 -1.86 14.31 -12.90
N GLU A 65 -2.27 14.12 -14.15
CA GLU A 65 -3.55 13.53 -14.52
C GLU A 65 -3.69 12.11 -13.93
N ASP A 66 -2.62 11.31 -13.97
CA ASP A 66 -2.62 9.96 -13.38
C ASP A 66 -2.84 10.00 -11.85
N ARG A 67 -2.45 11.11 -11.20
CA ARG A 67 -2.66 11.30 -9.75
C ARG A 67 -4.11 11.65 -9.45
N ARG A 68 -4.73 12.49 -10.27
CA ARG A 68 -6.18 12.79 -10.19
C ARG A 68 -7.01 11.54 -10.36
N ASP A 69 -6.74 10.78 -11.42
CA ASP A 69 -7.42 9.51 -11.69
C ASP A 69 -7.24 8.50 -10.54
N PHE A 70 -6.04 8.47 -9.94
CA PHE A 70 -5.79 7.64 -8.76
C PHE A 70 -6.63 8.09 -7.56
N ILE A 71 -6.68 9.39 -7.25
CA ILE A 71 -7.43 9.92 -6.10
C ILE A 71 -8.93 9.65 -6.26
N GLU A 72 -9.48 9.86 -7.47
CA GLU A 72 -10.88 9.52 -7.77
C GLU A 72 -11.17 8.03 -7.57
N ARG A 73 -10.29 7.17 -8.08
CA ARG A 73 -10.40 5.73 -7.89
C ARG A 73 -10.27 5.33 -6.43
N ALA A 74 -9.32 5.92 -5.69
CA ALA A 74 -9.14 5.66 -4.27
C ALA A 74 -10.40 6.04 -3.45
N ALA A 75 -11.12 7.09 -3.84
CA ALA A 75 -12.40 7.45 -3.23
C ALA A 75 -13.49 6.40 -3.48
N LEU A 76 -13.56 5.84 -4.70
CA LEU A 76 -14.48 4.75 -5.04
C LEU A 76 -14.11 3.44 -4.34
N ASP A 77 -12.82 3.11 -4.28
CA ASP A 77 -12.32 1.92 -3.59
C ASP A 77 -12.66 1.98 -2.10
N TRP A 78 -12.52 3.14 -1.49
CA TRP A 78 -12.94 3.38 -0.11
C TRP A 78 -14.43 3.17 0.11
N ALA A 79 -15.26 3.76 -0.77
CA ALA A 79 -16.72 3.66 -0.68
C ALA A 79 -17.23 2.23 -0.86
N THR A 80 -16.52 1.42 -1.65
CA THR A 80 -16.87 0.02 -1.92
C THR A 80 -16.20 -0.98 -0.99
N GLY A 81 -15.26 -0.53 -0.13
CA GLY A 81 -14.43 -1.39 0.71
C GLY A 81 -13.38 -2.20 -0.07
N ALA A 82 -13.06 -1.80 -1.31
CA ALA A 82 -12.08 -2.49 -2.15
C ALA A 82 -10.65 -2.27 -1.66
N ALA A 83 -10.35 -1.04 -1.30
CA ALA A 83 -9.07 -0.64 -0.72
C ALA A 83 -9.24 0.64 0.08
N PHE A 84 -8.48 0.74 1.15
CA PHE A 84 -8.39 1.91 2.00
C PHE A 84 -7.00 2.54 1.81
N ASN A 85 -6.94 3.48 0.85
CA ASN A 85 -5.71 4.15 0.47
C ASN A 85 -5.46 5.37 1.35
N TYR A 86 -4.33 5.40 2.05
CA TYR A 86 -3.89 6.51 2.89
C TYR A 86 -2.65 7.16 2.32
N GLY A 87 -2.65 8.49 2.22
CA GLY A 87 -1.44 9.27 2.16
C GLY A 87 -0.79 9.34 3.55
N ILE A 88 0.53 9.32 3.59
CA ILE A 88 1.33 9.56 4.80
C ILE A 88 1.79 11.01 4.75
N PHE A 89 1.40 11.82 5.74
CA PHE A 89 1.71 13.25 5.78
C PHE A 89 2.52 13.58 7.04
N ALA A 90 3.64 14.27 6.85
CA ALA A 90 4.46 14.79 7.94
C ALA A 90 3.77 15.96 8.67
N ALA A 91 4.35 16.42 9.78
CA ALA A 91 3.79 17.50 10.59
C ALA A 91 3.64 18.83 9.83
N ASP A 92 4.45 19.06 8.81
CA ASP A 92 4.37 20.22 7.91
C ASP A 92 3.33 20.04 6.78
N LEU A 93 2.53 18.98 6.85
CA LEU A 93 1.51 18.56 5.88
C LEU A 93 2.06 18.09 4.53
N ARG A 94 3.36 17.97 4.37
CA ARG A 94 3.97 17.42 3.16
C ARG A 94 3.69 15.91 3.06
N GLN A 95 3.27 15.45 1.91
CA GLN A 95 3.13 14.01 1.67
C GLN A 95 4.50 13.34 1.56
N ILE A 96 4.74 12.33 2.40
CA ILE A 96 6.01 11.59 2.48
C ILE A 96 5.90 10.14 2.03
N GLY A 97 4.72 9.67 1.64
CA GLY A 97 4.50 8.31 1.16
C GLY A 97 3.03 7.95 1.11
N ALA A 98 2.76 6.66 0.93
CA ALA A 98 1.42 6.11 1.03
C ALA A 98 1.45 4.68 1.58
N VAL A 99 0.33 4.28 2.18
CA VAL A 99 0.08 2.91 2.63
C VAL A 99 -1.38 2.57 2.38
N SER A 100 -1.66 1.34 1.97
CA SER A 100 -3.01 0.89 1.64
C SER A 100 -3.34 -0.41 2.35
N LEU A 101 -4.60 -0.57 2.72
CA LEU A 101 -5.17 -1.83 3.19
C LEU A 101 -6.17 -2.31 2.13
N MET A 102 -5.89 -3.44 1.47
CA MET A 102 -6.59 -3.89 0.26
C MET A 102 -7.32 -5.21 0.51
N ASP A 103 -8.61 -5.26 0.15
CA ASP A 103 -9.44 -6.47 0.19
C ASP A 103 -9.40 -7.18 -1.17
N ARG A 104 -8.30 -7.92 -1.44
CA ARG A 104 -8.05 -8.59 -2.72
C ARG A 104 -7.44 -9.99 -2.65
N ILE A 105 -7.15 -10.48 -1.45
CA ILE A 105 -6.49 -11.78 -1.24
C ILE A 105 -7.44 -12.87 -0.75
N GLY A 106 -8.74 -12.61 -0.82
CA GLY A 106 -9.80 -13.56 -0.48
C GLY A 106 -10.20 -13.57 0.99
N PRO A 107 -11.11 -14.48 1.37
CA PRO A 107 -11.74 -14.47 2.69
C PRO A 107 -10.75 -14.48 3.86
N GLY A 108 -11.04 -13.66 4.87
CA GLY A 108 -10.26 -13.55 6.10
C GLY A 108 -8.94 -12.80 5.97
N GLY A 109 -8.57 -12.32 4.77
CA GLY A 109 -7.28 -11.67 4.55
C GLY A 109 -7.38 -10.27 3.98
N LEU A 110 -6.50 -9.37 4.43
CA LEU A 110 -6.25 -8.08 3.80
C LEU A 110 -4.77 -7.94 3.48
N GLU A 111 -4.45 -7.26 2.40
CA GLU A 111 -3.08 -7.01 1.98
C GLU A 111 -2.68 -5.56 2.29
N ILE A 112 -1.48 -5.37 2.82
CA ILE A 112 -0.86 -4.04 2.96
C ILE A 112 0.15 -3.82 1.85
N GLY A 113 -0.05 -2.74 1.08
CA GLY A 113 0.91 -2.21 0.13
C GLY A 113 1.37 -0.81 0.53
N TYR A 114 2.60 -0.42 0.17
CA TYR A 114 3.18 0.86 0.56
C TYR A 114 4.32 1.32 -0.34
N TRP A 115 4.56 2.63 -0.30
CA TRP A 115 5.78 3.27 -0.80
C TRP A 115 6.12 4.49 0.07
N LEU A 116 7.37 4.93 0.04
CA LEU A 116 7.84 6.07 0.81
C LEU A 116 8.78 6.93 -0.05
N ARG A 117 8.73 8.24 0.14
CA ARG A 117 9.71 9.15 -0.45
C ARG A 117 11.12 8.76 -0.02
N THR A 118 12.08 8.96 -0.90
CA THR A 118 13.48 8.61 -0.66
C THR A 118 14.03 9.31 0.58
N ASP A 119 13.73 10.60 0.74
CA ASP A 119 14.19 11.43 1.86
C ASP A 119 13.51 11.09 3.21
N ALA A 120 12.39 10.36 3.19
CA ALA A 120 11.69 9.90 4.41
C ALA A 120 12.09 8.48 4.83
N THR A 121 12.96 7.82 4.06
CA THR A 121 13.41 6.44 4.39
C THR A 121 14.39 6.43 5.57
N GLY A 122 14.51 5.30 6.26
CA GLY A 122 15.46 5.13 7.38
C GLY A 122 14.99 5.68 8.73
N HIS A 123 13.85 6.36 8.79
CA HIS A 123 13.31 6.98 10.02
C HIS A 123 12.22 6.16 10.70
N GLY A 124 11.99 4.92 10.28
CA GLY A 124 10.99 4.02 10.87
C GLY A 124 9.53 4.38 10.54
N VAL A 125 9.30 5.36 9.65
CA VAL A 125 7.95 5.80 9.26
C VAL A 125 7.10 4.62 8.77
N MET A 126 7.60 3.86 7.79
CA MET A 126 6.84 2.74 7.22
C MET A 126 6.60 1.62 8.25
N THR A 127 7.59 1.30 9.10
CA THR A 127 7.41 0.30 10.15
C THR A 127 6.25 0.67 11.07
N ARG A 128 6.17 1.93 11.54
CA ARG A 128 5.09 2.41 12.42
C ARG A 128 3.74 2.46 11.69
N ALA A 129 3.71 2.91 10.43
CA ALA A 129 2.50 2.94 9.62
C ALA A 129 1.91 1.52 9.43
N VAL A 130 2.76 0.56 9.05
CA VAL A 130 2.36 -0.85 8.86
C VAL A 130 1.93 -1.48 10.17
N THR A 131 2.63 -1.23 11.29
CA THR A 131 2.20 -1.68 12.62
C THR A 131 0.76 -1.26 12.91
N ARG A 132 0.50 0.04 12.74
CA ARG A 132 -0.82 0.59 13.05
C ARG A 132 -1.91 0.05 12.12
N LEU A 133 -1.62 -0.09 10.83
CA LEU A 133 -2.56 -0.66 9.87
C LEU A 133 -2.83 -2.15 10.11
N THR A 134 -1.81 -2.90 10.52
CA THR A 134 -1.94 -4.31 10.92
C THR A 134 -2.91 -4.47 12.09
N GLU A 135 -2.72 -3.69 13.17
CA GLU A 135 -3.62 -3.70 14.32
C GLU A 135 -5.07 -3.37 13.94
N LEU A 136 -5.25 -2.32 13.15
CA LEU A 136 -6.58 -1.92 12.67
C LEU A 136 -7.20 -2.97 11.75
N GLY A 137 -6.43 -3.52 10.82
CA GLY A 137 -6.90 -4.55 9.90
C GLY A 137 -7.36 -5.81 10.62
N LEU A 138 -6.56 -6.32 11.57
CA LEU A 138 -6.92 -7.48 12.39
C LEU A 138 -8.12 -7.21 13.33
N GLY A 139 -8.40 -5.95 13.65
CA GLY A 139 -9.58 -5.54 14.40
C GLY A 139 -10.87 -5.47 13.58
N LEU A 140 -10.80 -5.56 12.26
CA LEU A 140 -11.98 -5.52 11.39
C LEU A 140 -12.73 -6.86 11.39
N PRO A 141 -14.07 -6.84 11.26
CA PRO A 141 -14.87 -8.06 11.28
C PRO A 141 -14.48 -9.06 10.19
N GLY A 142 -14.24 -10.31 10.60
CA GLY A 142 -13.92 -11.41 9.67
C GLY A 142 -12.48 -11.47 9.19
N ILE A 143 -11.62 -10.54 9.60
CA ILE A 143 -10.20 -10.54 9.24
C ILE A 143 -9.41 -11.35 10.26
N THR A 144 -8.62 -12.29 9.77
CA THR A 144 -7.80 -13.20 10.58
C THR A 144 -6.31 -13.15 10.21
N ARG A 145 -5.97 -12.48 9.09
CA ARG A 145 -4.59 -12.31 8.65
C ARG A 145 -4.39 -11.05 7.84
N ILE A 146 -3.20 -10.51 7.93
CA ILE A 146 -2.69 -9.46 7.05
C ILE A 146 -1.51 -10.02 6.28
N GLU A 147 -1.47 -9.76 4.99
CA GLU A 147 -0.36 -10.13 4.12
C GLU A 147 0.37 -8.89 3.59
N ILE A 148 1.68 -9.04 3.34
CA ILE A 148 2.50 -8.06 2.62
C ILE A 148 3.19 -8.82 1.51
N HIS A 149 3.00 -8.35 0.28
CA HIS A 149 3.60 -8.95 -0.90
C HIS A 149 4.67 -8.02 -1.46
N CYS A 150 5.86 -8.55 -1.75
CA CYS A 150 6.93 -7.80 -2.41
C CYS A 150 7.82 -8.75 -3.22
N ASP A 151 8.46 -8.23 -4.27
CA ASP A 151 9.44 -9.00 -5.02
C ASP A 151 10.64 -9.38 -4.13
N GLU A 152 11.20 -10.59 -4.32
CA GLU A 152 12.31 -11.07 -3.49
C GLU A 152 13.60 -10.24 -3.63
N ALA A 153 13.76 -9.50 -4.73
CA ALA A 153 14.87 -8.58 -4.92
C ALA A 153 14.68 -7.25 -4.17
N ASN A 154 13.44 -6.91 -3.74
CA ASN A 154 13.13 -5.69 -3.01
C ASN A 154 13.39 -5.86 -1.50
N LEU A 155 14.67 -5.96 -1.13
CA LEU A 155 15.09 -6.18 0.26
C LEU A 155 14.64 -5.06 1.21
N ARG A 156 14.47 -3.82 0.71
CA ARG A 156 13.98 -2.71 1.53
C ARG A 156 12.51 -2.91 1.92
N SER A 157 11.69 -3.38 0.99
CA SER A 157 10.30 -3.71 1.27
C SER A 157 10.22 -4.92 2.22
N ALA A 158 10.95 -6.00 1.94
CA ALA A 158 10.97 -7.20 2.76
C ALA A 158 11.41 -6.96 4.22
N ALA A 159 12.31 -6.01 4.45
CA ALA A 159 12.79 -5.67 5.80
C ALA A 159 11.68 -5.08 6.72
N VAL A 160 10.56 -4.61 6.17
CA VAL A 160 9.46 -4.07 6.98
C VAL A 160 8.67 -5.20 7.67
N PRO A 161 8.09 -6.17 6.93
CA PRO A 161 7.38 -7.28 7.57
C PRO A 161 8.32 -8.14 8.43
N GLU A 162 9.57 -8.36 8.03
CA GLU A 162 10.55 -9.10 8.83
C GLU A 162 10.75 -8.46 10.22
N ARG A 163 10.96 -7.12 10.25
CA ARG A 163 11.14 -6.36 11.50
C ARG A 163 9.90 -6.40 12.40
N LEU A 164 8.71 -6.52 11.81
CA LEU A 164 7.44 -6.59 12.51
C LEU A 164 7.06 -8.02 12.96
N GLY A 165 7.92 -9.01 12.69
CA GLY A 165 7.68 -10.39 13.08
C GLY A 165 6.69 -11.14 12.19
N TYR A 166 6.40 -10.61 11.00
CA TYR A 166 5.67 -11.39 10.00
C TYR A 166 6.50 -12.61 9.60
N ARG A 167 5.81 -13.70 9.33
CA ARG A 167 6.44 -14.93 8.84
C ARG A 167 6.41 -14.94 7.31
N LEU A 168 7.52 -15.26 6.68
CA LEU A 168 7.53 -15.58 5.25
C LEU A 168 6.73 -16.89 5.06
N ASP A 169 5.59 -16.78 4.41
CA ASP A 169 4.69 -17.92 4.19
C ASP A 169 5.05 -18.71 2.94
N ARG A 170 5.24 -17.98 1.83
CA ARG A 170 5.56 -18.56 0.53
C ARG A 170 6.31 -17.57 -0.36
N VAL A 171 6.97 -18.11 -1.35
CA VAL A 171 7.51 -17.37 -2.50
C VAL A 171 6.87 -17.98 -3.75
N GLU A 172 6.23 -17.13 -4.55
CA GLU A 172 5.53 -17.53 -5.76
C GLU A 172 6.25 -17.03 -7.00
N ASP A 173 6.26 -17.83 -8.07
CA ASP A 173 6.71 -17.35 -9.36
C ASP A 173 5.65 -16.39 -9.91
N ASP A 174 6.07 -15.22 -10.35
CA ASP A 174 5.22 -14.17 -10.89
C ASP A 174 5.86 -13.58 -12.17
N GLN A 175 5.12 -12.74 -12.87
CA GLN A 175 5.68 -11.99 -13.99
C GLN A 175 6.30 -10.70 -13.46
N ALA A 176 7.55 -10.44 -13.83
CA ALA A 176 8.17 -9.15 -13.58
C ALA A 176 7.35 -8.02 -14.24
N GLN A 177 6.86 -7.09 -13.44
CA GLN A 177 6.01 -5.99 -13.88
C GLN A 177 6.73 -4.64 -13.80
N ALA A 178 7.73 -4.55 -12.92
CA ALA A 178 8.56 -3.36 -12.74
C ALA A 178 10.04 -3.67 -13.08
N PRO A 179 10.86 -2.65 -13.39
CA PRO A 179 12.25 -2.86 -13.82
C PRO A 179 13.14 -3.61 -12.82
N GLY A 180 12.83 -3.52 -11.52
CA GLY A 180 13.60 -4.18 -10.46
C GLY A 180 13.13 -5.59 -10.12
N ASP A 181 11.98 -6.01 -10.66
CA ASP A 181 11.40 -7.30 -10.29
C ASP A 181 12.24 -8.48 -10.79
N SER A 182 12.42 -9.45 -9.91
CA SER A 182 13.02 -10.74 -10.23
C SER A 182 12.05 -11.72 -10.89
N GLY A 183 10.75 -11.47 -10.79
CA GLY A 183 9.67 -12.38 -11.16
C GLY A 183 9.35 -13.40 -10.05
N ARG A 184 9.72 -13.11 -8.81
CA ARG A 184 9.41 -13.94 -7.66
C ARG A 184 8.89 -13.08 -6.50
N THR A 185 7.67 -13.35 -6.09
CA THR A 185 6.97 -12.58 -5.05
C THR A 185 7.02 -13.31 -3.70
N MET A 186 7.58 -12.66 -2.69
CA MET A 186 7.50 -13.08 -1.29
C MET A 186 6.16 -12.66 -0.71
N CYS A 187 5.45 -13.60 -0.09
CA CYS A 187 4.22 -13.37 0.64
C CYS A 187 4.50 -13.52 2.14
N TRP A 188 4.41 -12.41 2.86
CA TRP A 188 4.59 -12.34 4.31
C TRP A 188 3.23 -12.28 4.99
N ILE A 189 3.06 -13.03 6.09
CA ILE A 189 1.79 -13.14 6.82
C ILE A 189 1.98 -12.82 8.30
N THR A 190 0.99 -12.17 8.90
CA THR A 190 0.95 -11.97 10.37
C THR A 190 1.06 -13.29 11.12
N PRO A 191 1.73 -13.29 12.28
CA PRO A 191 1.86 -14.48 13.13
C PRO A 191 0.51 -15.05 13.55
#